data_ffb0e6e2ad7191b9e5ac4c935315eeea
#
_entry.id   ffb0e6e2ad7191b9e5ac4c935315eeea
#
_cell.length_a   1.000
_cell.length_b   1.000
_cell.length_c   1.000
_cell.angle_alpha   90.00
_cell.angle_beta   90.00
_cell.angle_gamma   90.00
#
_symmetry.space_group_name_H-M   'P 1'
#
loop_
_entity.id
_entity.type
_entity.pdbx_description
1 polymer ?
#
loop_
_entity_poly.entity_id
_entity_poly.type
_entity_poly.pdbx_seq_one_letter_code
_entity_poly.pdbx_strand_id
1 'polypeptide(L)'
;MRVWLVAGAMLLLVQHAQAHAEDCQDAVGKYNSAISEVSDALKRYADCLDASGGHDDCSSEFGELQSAQGDFESAVSAYQSDCQ
;
A
#
# COMPACT_ATOMS: atom_id res chain seq x y z
N MET A 1 36.56 -11.30 -25.35
CA MET A 1 36.36 -10.12 -24.53
C MET A 1 34.93 -9.61 -24.53
N ARG A 2 34.27 -9.48 -25.66
CA ARG A 2 32.87 -9.01 -25.73
C ARG A 2 31.88 -9.94 -25.02
N VAL A 3 32.13 -11.24 -25.02
CA VAL A 3 31.27 -12.23 -24.40
C VAL A 3 31.25 -12.10 -22.87
N TRP A 4 32.36 -11.72 -22.28
CA TRP A 4 32.48 -11.53 -20.84
C TRP A 4 31.65 -10.35 -20.33
N LEU A 5 31.61 -9.25 -21.08
CA LEU A 5 30.83 -8.05 -20.72
C LEU A 5 29.32 -8.34 -20.75
N VAL A 6 28.87 -9.14 -21.72
CA VAL A 6 27.45 -9.52 -21.84
C VAL A 6 27.04 -10.41 -20.69
N ALA A 7 27.87 -11.38 -20.28
CA ALA A 7 27.59 -12.27 -19.15
C ALA A 7 27.51 -11.49 -17.83
N GLY A 8 28.40 -10.50 -17.63
CA GLY A 8 28.38 -9.66 -16.44
C GLY A 8 27.11 -8.82 -16.33
N ALA A 9 26.66 -8.26 -17.45
CA ALA A 9 25.43 -7.46 -17.50
C ALA A 9 24.19 -8.30 -17.18
N MET A 10 24.14 -9.54 -17.64
CA MET A 10 23.03 -10.44 -17.34
C MET A 10 22.94 -10.79 -15.86
N LEU A 11 24.09 -11.05 -15.22
CA LEU A 11 24.13 -11.34 -13.78
C LEU A 11 23.61 -10.18 -12.95
N LEU A 12 23.96 -8.94 -13.31
CA LEU A 12 23.48 -7.74 -12.62
C LEU A 12 21.96 -7.59 -12.75
N LEU A 13 21.41 -7.89 -13.92
CA LEU A 13 19.97 -7.82 -14.15
C LEU A 13 19.20 -8.84 -13.28
N VAL A 14 19.74 -10.05 -13.12
CA VAL A 14 19.14 -11.08 -12.29
C VAL A 14 19.12 -10.65 -10.82
N GLN A 15 20.20 -10.06 -10.32
CA GLN A 15 20.27 -9.56 -8.95
C GLN A 15 19.26 -8.44 -8.70
N HIS A 16 19.12 -7.52 -9.63
CA HIS A 16 18.14 -6.44 -9.54
C HIS A 16 16.71 -7.00 -9.52
N ALA A 17 16.41 -8.00 -10.34
CA ALA A 17 15.10 -8.61 -10.38
C ALA A 17 14.72 -9.27 -9.04
N GLN A 18 15.67 -9.94 -8.37
CA GLN A 18 15.44 -10.56 -7.07
C GLN A 18 15.16 -9.53 -5.98
N ALA A 19 15.97 -8.46 -5.89
CA ALA A 19 15.75 -7.39 -4.93
C ALA A 19 14.40 -6.71 -5.15
N HIS A 20 14.03 -6.49 -6.41
CA HIS A 20 12.76 -5.88 -6.79
C HIS A 20 11.57 -6.78 -6.39
N ALA A 21 11.72 -8.09 -6.50
CA ALA A 21 10.68 -9.04 -6.14
C ALA A 21 10.40 -9.03 -4.62
N GLU A 22 11.44 -8.93 -3.78
CA GLU A 22 11.27 -8.84 -2.34
C GLU A 22 10.56 -7.53 -1.95
N ASP A 23 10.97 -6.41 -2.53
CA ASP A 23 10.34 -5.12 -2.32
C ASP A 23 8.88 -5.15 -2.76
N CYS A 24 8.59 -5.81 -3.86
CA CYS A 24 7.22 -5.97 -4.34
C CYS A 24 6.37 -6.76 -3.34
N GLN A 25 6.89 -7.84 -2.75
CA GLN A 25 6.14 -8.61 -1.75
C GLN A 25 5.83 -7.78 -0.52
N ASP A 26 6.79 -6.97 -0.06
CA ASP A 26 6.56 -6.05 1.06
C ASP A 26 5.48 -5.02 0.70
N ALA A 27 5.52 -4.50 -0.52
CA ALA A 27 4.54 -3.53 -1.00
C ALA A 27 3.14 -4.14 -1.07
N VAL A 28 3.02 -5.40 -1.48
CA VAL A 28 1.73 -6.12 -1.49
C VAL A 28 1.20 -6.26 -0.06
N GLY A 29 2.05 -6.59 0.90
CA GLY A 29 1.67 -6.69 2.31
C GLY A 29 1.14 -5.37 2.85
N LYS A 30 1.83 -4.27 2.56
CA LYS A 30 1.40 -2.92 2.95
C LYS A 30 0.07 -2.55 2.30
N TYR A 31 -0.09 -2.89 1.03
CA TYR A 31 -1.32 -2.63 0.28
C TYR A 31 -2.50 -3.34 0.93
N ASN A 32 -2.35 -4.63 1.25
CA ASN A 32 -3.40 -5.42 1.89
C ASN A 32 -3.74 -4.89 3.28
N SER A 33 -2.74 -4.49 4.06
CA SER A 33 -2.96 -3.89 5.38
C SER A 33 -3.70 -2.56 5.27
N ALA A 34 -3.35 -1.75 4.28
CA ALA A 34 -3.99 -0.45 4.07
C ALA A 34 -5.46 -0.62 3.66
N ILE A 35 -5.79 -1.63 2.84
CA ILE A 35 -7.18 -1.95 2.49
C ILE A 35 -7.98 -2.27 3.75
N SER A 36 -7.43 -3.10 4.64
CA SER A 36 -8.09 -3.45 5.89
C SER A 36 -8.30 -2.23 6.78
N GLU A 37 -7.31 -1.35 6.86
CA GLU A 37 -7.42 -0.11 7.64
C GLU A 37 -8.55 0.79 7.12
N VAL A 38 -8.63 0.97 5.81
CA VAL A 38 -9.69 1.78 5.20
C VAL A 38 -11.06 1.14 5.48
N SER A 39 -11.17 -0.16 5.31
CA SER A 39 -12.42 -0.90 5.55
C SER A 39 -12.88 -0.74 7.00
N ASP A 40 -11.98 -0.90 7.97
CA ASP A 40 -12.30 -0.77 9.38
C ASP A 40 -12.67 0.67 9.75
N ALA A 41 -11.94 1.65 9.21
CA ALA A 41 -12.22 3.06 9.48
C ALA A 41 -13.56 3.46 8.89
N LEU A 42 -13.90 2.98 7.69
CA LEU A 42 -15.18 3.25 7.06
C LEU A 42 -16.33 2.65 7.87
N LYS A 43 -16.14 1.44 8.38
CA LYS A 43 -17.14 0.79 9.23
C LYS A 43 -17.38 1.57 10.52
N ARG A 44 -16.30 2.02 11.18
CA ARG A 44 -16.43 2.83 12.40
C ARG A 44 -17.17 4.14 12.13
N TYR A 45 -16.88 4.78 11.01
CA TYR A 45 -17.56 6.00 10.62
C TYR A 45 -19.05 5.74 10.38
N ALA A 46 -19.39 4.70 9.62
CA ALA A 46 -20.77 4.32 9.35
C ALA A 46 -21.52 3.97 10.64
N ASP A 47 -20.90 3.22 11.53
CA ASP A 47 -21.48 2.84 12.82
C ASP A 47 -21.75 4.05 13.70
N CYS A 48 -20.85 5.03 13.69
CA CYS A 48 -21.06 6.28 14.43
C CYS A 48 -22.26 7.07 13.89
N LEU A 49 -22.38 7.20 12.58
CA LEU A 49 -23.52 7.87 11.95
C LEU A 49 -24.83 7.17 12.28
N ASP A 50 -24.85 5.84 12.21
CA ASP A 50 -26.04 5.04 12.53
C ASP A 50 -26.43 5.19 14.00
N ALA A 51 -25.46 5.08 14.90
CA ALA A 51 -25.71 5.14 16.34
C ALA A 51 -26.27 6.51 16.75
N SER A 52 -25.86 7.57 16.09
CA SER A 52 -26.33 8.94 16.40
C SER A 52 -27.60 9.31 15.64
N GLY A 53 -28.04 8.49 14.68
CA GLY A 53 -29.18 8.81 13.81
C GLY A 53 -28.91 10.05 12.94
N GLY A 54 -27.64 10.30 12.64
CA GLY A 54 -27.23 11.44 11.83
C GLY A 54 -27.09 12.75 12.62
N HIS A 55 -27.24 12.72 13.96
CA HIS A 55 -27.10 13.92 14.78
C HIS A 55 -25.66 14.30 15.08
N ASP A 56 -24.75 13.31 15.09
CA ASP A 56 -23.32 13.53 15.28
C ASP A 56 -22.66 13.55 13.90
N ASP A 57 -21.73 14.47 13.69
CA ASP A 57 -20.96 14.53 12.44
C ASP A 57 -19.86 13.48 12.38
N CYS A 58 -19.56 12.80 13.50
CA CYS A 58 -18.55 11.74 13.59
C CYS A 58 -17.19 12.19 13.03
N SER A 59 -16.81 13.42 13.35
CA SER A 59 -15.59 14.04 12.80
C SER A 59 -14.32 13.28 13.18
N SER A 60 -14.29 12.67 14.37
CA SER A 60 -13.15 11.86 14.81
C SER A 60 -12.98 10.62 13.94
N GLU A 61 -14.06 9.90 13.69
CA GLU A 61 -14.06 8.71 12.84
C GLU A 61 -13.79 9.07 11.40
N PHE A 62 -14.29 10.20 10.94
CA PHE A 62 -13.99 10.71 9.60
C PHE A 62 -12.51 11.03 9.45
N GLY A 63 -11.88 11.63 10.48
CA GLY A 63 -10.45 11.90 10.50
C GLY A 63 -9.62 10.62 10.41
N GLU A 64 -10.05 9.55 11.12
CA GLU A 64 -9.41 8.26 11.03
C GLU A 64 -9.51 7.67 9.61
N LEU A 65 -10.66 7.83 8.97
CA LEU A 65 -10.87 7.38 7.59
C LEU A 65 -9.94 8.14 6.63
N GLN A 66 -9.80 9.45 6.81
CA GLN A 66 -8.88 10.24 5.98
C GLN A 66 -7.43 9.79 6.16
N SER A 67 -7.02 9.48 7.39
CA SER A 67 -5.68 8.97 7.66
C SER A 67 -5.45 7.61 7.01
N ALA A 68 -6.43 6.72 7.11
CA ALA A 68 -6.36 5.41 6.48
C ALA A 68 -6.29 5.52 4.95
N GLN A 69 -7.01 6.46 4.37
CA GLN A 69 -6.97 6.73 2.94
C GLN A 69 -5.58 7.22 2.51
N GLY A 70 -4.96 8.09 3.30
CA GLY A 70 -3.59 8.55 3.06
C GLY A 70 -2.59 7.39 3.08
N ASP A 71 -2.72 6.50 4.05
CA ASP A 71 -1.88 5.30 4.13
C ASP A 71 -2.10 4.39 2.92
N PHE A 72 -3.33 4.26 2.47
CA PHE A 72 -3.66 3.50 1.26
C PHE A 72 -3.00 4.10 0.02
N GLU A 73 -3.07 5.40 -0.15
CA GLU A 73 -2.43 6.10 -1.28
C GLU A 73 -0.92 5.88 -1.27
N SER A 74 -0.29 5.92 -0.09
CA SER A 74 1.14 5.62 0.06
C SER A 74 1.46 4.18 -0.31
N ALA A 75 0.60 3.25 0.08
CA ALA A 75 0.77 1.83 -0.25
C ALA A 75 0.62 1.57 -1.75
N VAL A 76 -0.30 2.27 -2.42
CA VAL A 76 -0.45 2.20 -3.89
C VAL A 76 0.81 2.70 -4.57
N SER A 77 1.37 3.82 -4.10
CA SER A 77 2.61 4.38 -4.66
C SER A 77 3.77 3.41 -4.50
N ALA A 78 3.89 2.77 -3.33
CA ALA A 78 4.92 1.77 -3.09
C ALA A 78 4.76 0.57 -4.01
N TYR A 79 3.53 0.11 -4.20
CA TYR A 79 3.24 -1.00 -5.11
C TYR A 79 3.65 -0.65 -6.54
N GLN A 80 3.27 0.52 -7.02
CA GLN A 80 3.62 0.96 -8.37
C GLN A 80 5.12 1.07 -8.56
N SER A 81 5.83 1.55 -7.54
CA SER A 81 7.27 1.72 -7.58
C SER A 81 8.01 0.39 -7.52
N ASP A 82 7.56 -0.52 -6.65
CA ASP A 82 8.31 -1.74 -6.31
C ASP A 82 7.89 -2.95 -7.13
N CYS A 83 6.68 -2.92 -7.70
CA CYS A 83 6.15 -4.05 -8.48
C CYS A 83 6.14 -3.80 -10.00
N GLN A 84 6.51 -2.62 -10.41
CA GLN A 84 6.59 -2.24 -11.82
C GLN A 84 7.96 -1.66 -12.12
#